data_5df28e02200141bf7f97924062353b4a
#
_entry.id   5df28e02200141bf7f97924062353b4a
#
_cell.length_a   1.000
_cell.length_b   1.000
_cell.length_c   1.000
_cell.angle_alpha   90.00
_cell.angle_beta   90.00
_cell.angle_gamma   90.00
#
_symmetry.space_group_name_H-M   'P 1'
#
loop_
_entity.id
_entity.type
_entity.pdbx_description
1 polymer ?
#
loop_
_entity_poly.entity_id
_entity_poly.type
_entity_poly.pdbx_seq_one_letter_code
_entity_poly.pdbx_strand_id
1 'polypeptide(L)'
;EVEAGADPFEVAGRLGSKGAANALDCAAWDLRCKLEGKSIWDLVGITPKNLHTVATIGIGTDEFMAQRALDFRDCHNLKIKLDSERPLERVQAVRNARPDASLVIDANQAWTRELLEQLIPELAQLGVKMVEQPLMRGQDKELEGLKSEIPIGVDEGCLNLTEYQLVSKNYDVVNIKLDKCGGLTPALEIAKAATADGKRLMVGNMTGTSLSMAPAFVIGQYCEFVDIDGPLLLEKDIEGGLNYLPGGEVEPPKSALWG
;
A
#
# COMPACT_ATOMS: atom_id res chain seq x y z
N GLU A 1 -5.78 -13.36 27.63
CA GLU A 1 -7.23 -13.10 27.49
C GLU A 1 -7.86 -14.07 26.48
N VAL A 2 -7.30 -14.23 25.27
CA VAL A 2 -7.85 -15.14 24.25
C VAL A 2 -7.86 -16.59 24.75
N GLU A 3 -6.78 -17.08 25.37
CA GLU A 3 -6.72 -18.41 25.98
C GLU A 3 -7.80 -18.62 27.06
N ALA A 4 -8.27 -17.52 27.69
CA ALA A 4 -9.35 -17.53 28.67
C ALA A 4 -10.76 -17.37 28.03
N GLY A 5 -10.87 -17.44 26.70
CA GLY A 5 -12.11 -17.42 25.97
C GLY A 5 -12.62 -16.02 25.54
N ALA A 6 -11.79 -14.98 25.63
CA ALA A 6 -12.14 -13.68 25.08
C ALA A 6 -12.10 -13.70 23.54
N ASP A 7 -12.99 -12.95 22.90
CA ASP A 7 -13.01 -12.80 21.45
C ASP A 7 -11.70 -12.17 20.96
N PRO A 8 -10.95 -12.84 20.05
CA PRO A 8 -9.67 -12.35 19.57
C PRO A 8 -9.79 -11.02 18.82
N PHE A 9 -10.89 -10.73 18.14
CA PHE A 9 -11.11 -9.46 17.45
C PHE A 9 -11.29 -8.31 18.44
N GLU A 10 -12.04 -8.52 19.53
CA GLU A 10 -12.15 -7.54 20.59
C GLU A 10 -10.82 -7.28 21.29
N VAL A 11 -10.03 -8.33 21.53
CA VAL A 11 -8.70 -8.19 22.13
C VAL A 11 -7.78 -7.42 21.18
N ALA A 12 -7.75 -7.75 19.89
CA ALA A 12 -6.97 -7.03 18.89
C ALA A 12 -7.32 -5.52 18.86
N GLY A 13 -8.61 -5.18 18.87
CA GLY A 13 -9.08 -3.80 18.86
C GLY A 13 -8.62 -2.95 20.07
N ARG A 14 -8.29 -3.59 21.20
CA ARG A 14 -7.82 -2.92 22.43
C ARG A 14 -6.31 -2.82 22.58
N LEU A 15 -5.54 -3.49 21.70
CA LEU A 15 -4.09 -3.46 21.77
C LEU A 15 -3.55 -2.07 21.42
N GLY A 16 -2.65 -1.55 22.23
CA GLY A 16 -1.97 -0.27 21.98
C GLY A 16 -0.99 -0.30 20.81
N SER A 17 -0.36 -1.46 20.55
CA SER A 17 0.52 -1.67 19.41
C SER A 17 -0.27 -2.13 18.19
N LYS A 18 -0.25 -1.33 17.13
CA LYS A 18 -0.97 -1.66 15.89
C LYS A 18 -0.41 -2.88 15.17
N GLY A 19 0.90 -3.09 15.17
CA GLY A 19 1.50 -4.31 14.64
C GLY A 19 1.08 -5.57 15.41
N ALA A 20 0.98 -5.51 16.75
CA ALA A 20 0.45 -6.62 17.54
C ALA A 20 -1.05 -6.85 17.30
N ALA A 21 -1.82 -5.76 17.16
CA ALA A 21 -3.23 -5.83 16.78
C ALA A 21 -3.42 -6.50 15.41
N ASN A 22 -2.63 -6.09 14.41
CA ASN A 22 -2.63 -6.68 13.08
C ASN A 22 -2.33 -8.19 13.12
N ALA A 23 -1.30 -8.60 13.86
CA ALA A 23 -0.95 -10.00 13.97
C ALA A 23 -2.09 -10.84 14.57
N LEU A 24 -2.74 -10.34 15.63
CA LEU A 24 -3.85 -11.05 16.28
C LEU A 24 -5.11 -11.05 15.43
N ASP A 25 -5.49 -9.91 14.83
CA ASP A 25 -6.66 -9.79 13.96
C ASP A 25 -6.54 -10.71 12.74
N CYS A 26 -5.40 -10.69 12.06
CA CYS A 26 -5.17 -11.57 10.90
C CYS A 26 -5.13 -13.05 11.27
N ALA A 27 -4.59 -13.41 12.44
CA ALA A 27 -4.64 -14.78 12.94
C ALA A 27 -6.08 -15.20 13.30
N ALA A 28 -6.89 -14.29 13.82
CA ALA A 28 -8.31 -14.56 14.12
C ALA A 28 -9.13 -14.80 12.84
N TRP A 29 -8.86 -14.05 11.77
CA TRP A 29 -9.49 -14.30 10.46
C TRP A 29 -9.13 -15.68 9.90
N ASP A 30 -7.84 -16.05 9.94
CA ASP A 30 -7.38 -17.37 9.51
C ASP A 30 -8.02 -18.51 10.33
N LEU A 31 -8.05 -18.36 11.65
CA LEU A 31 -8.72 -19.31 12.54
C LEU A 31 -10.22 -19.44 12.22
N ARG A 32 -10.88 -18.32 12.00
CA ARG A 32 -12.31 -18.29 11.65
C ARG A 32 -12.59 -19.04 10.34
N CYS A 33 -11.76 -18.80 9.31
CA CYS A 33 -11.87 -19.54 8.05
C CYS A 33 -11.81 -21.06 8.27
N LYS A 34 -10.82 -21.50 9.06
CA LYS A 34 -10.61 -22.92 9.37
C LYS A 34 -11.75 -23.53 10.19
N LEU A 35 -12.27 -22.81 11.18
CA LEU A 35 -13.38 -23.28 12.03
C LEU A 35 -14.70 -23.36 11.26
N GLU A 36 -14.98 -22.41 10.37
CA GLU A 36 -16.19 -22.39 9.56
C GLU A 36 -16.07 -23.27 8.29
N GLY A 37 -14.88 -23.75 7.95
CA GLY A 37 -14.62 -24.49 6.70
C GLY A 37 -14.88 -23.63 5.46
N LYS A 38 -14.64 -22.32 5.54
CA LYS A 38 -14.83 -21.34 4.48
C LYS A 38 -13.52 -20.65 4.16
N SER A 39 -13.36 -20.24 2.91
CA SER A 39 -12.24 -19.36 2.55
C SER A 39 -12.49 -17.94 3.04
N ILE A 40 -11.41 -17.15 3.11
CA ILE A 40 -11.52 -15.70 3.38
C ILE A 40 -12.42 -15.02 2.34
N TRP A 41 -12.42 -15.48 1.10
CA TRP A 41 -13.21 -14.93 0.01
C TRP A 41 -14.71 -15.13 0.24
N ASP A 42 -15.10 -16.29 0.77
CA ASP A 42 -16.50 -16.57 1.16
C ASP A 42 -16.95 -15.66 2.30
N LEU A 43 -16.05 -15.40 3.28
CA LEU A 43 -16.37 -14.57 4.44
C LEU A 43 -16.48 -13.08 4.10
N VAL A 44 -15.65 -12.58 3.18
CA VAL A 44 -15.71 -11.18 2.74
C VAL A 44 -16.61 -10.94 1.54
N GLY A 45 -17.13 -12.02 0.90
CA GLY A 45 -18.06 -11.94 -0.20
C GLY A 45 -17.45 -11.44 -1.52
N ILE A 46 -16.19 -11.80 -1.80
CA ILE A 46 -15.45 -11.37 -3.00
C ILE A 46 -15.06 -12.58 -3.84
N THR A 47 -15.10 -12.44 -5.16
CA THR A 47 -14.41 -13.35 -6.08
C THR A 47 -13.01 -12.81 -6.32
N PRO A 48 -11.93 -13.49 -5.87
CA PRO A 48 -10.58 -12.96 -5.97
C PRO A 48 -10.11 -12.89 -7.42
N LYS A 49 -9.30 -11.86 -7.71
CA LYS A 49 -8.57 -11.69 -8.98
C LYS A 49 -7.08 -11.63 -8.67
N ASN A 50 -6.26 -11.97 -9.66
CA ASN A 50 -4.84 -11.66 -9.57
C ASN A 50 -4.65 -10.14 -9.43
N LEU A 51 -3.65 -9.74 -8.67
CA LEU A 51 -3.28 -8.34 -8.49
C LEU A 51 -1.96 -8.08 -9.22
N HIS A 52 -1.69 -6.81 -9.52
CA HIS A 52 -0.40 -6.38 -10.05
C HIS A 52 0.25 -5.44 -9.03
N THR A 53 1.25 -5.95 -8.32
CA THR A 53 1.99 -5.14 -7.35
C THR A 53 2.97 -4.19 -8.04
N VAL A 54 3.31 -3.12 -7.35
CA VAL A 54 4.49 -2.33 -7.71
C VAL A 54 5.76 -3.11 -7.37
N ALA A 55 6.91 -2.69 -7.95
CA ALA A 55 8.24 -3.01 -7.45
C ALA A 55 8.87 -1.71 -6.95
N THR A 56 9.32 -1.70 -5.70
CA THR A 56 9.82 -0.49 -5.05
C THR A 56 11.30 -0.25 -5.36
N ILE A 57 11.59 0.97 -5.83
CA ILE A 57 12.94 1.50 -6.06
C ILE A 57 13.27 2.44 -4.90
N GLY A 58 14.26 2.07 -4.09
CA GLY A 58 14.77 2.90 -3.01
C GLY A 58 15.53 4.14 -3.52
N ILE A 59 15.68 5.13 -2.63
CA ILE A 59 16.44 6.37 -2.93
C ILE A 59 17.91 6.05 -3.22
N GLY A 60 18.45 6.67 -4.26
CA GLY A 60 19.84 6.51 -4.67
C GLY A 60 20.26 7.58 -5.69
N THR A 61 21.40 7.37 -6.35
CA THR A 61 21.80 8.20 -7.51
C THR A 61 20.88 7.92 -8.70
N ASP A 62 20.85 8.83 -9.66
CA ASP A 62 20.05 8.69 -10.88
C ASP A 62 20.37 7.36 -11.60
N GLU A 63 21.67 7.02 -11.69
CA GLU A 63 22.16 5.80 -12.33
C GLU A 63 21.74 4.54 -11.57
N PHE A 64 21.84 4.58 -10.23
CA PHE A 64 21.39 3.47 -9.39
C PHE A 64 19.90 3.23 -9.56
N MET A 65 19.07 4.26 -9.51
CA MET A 65 17.62 4.14 -9.62
C MET A 65 17.20 3.68 -11.03
N ALA A 66 17.87 4.17 -12.07
CA ALA A 66 17.67 3.70 -13.44
C ALA A 66 18.04 2.21 -13.59
N GLN A 67 19.16 1.78 -13.00
CA GLN A 67 19.57 0.37 -13.02
C GLN A 67 18.57 -0.50 -12.26
N ARG A 68 18.11 -0.08 -11.07
CA ARG A 68 17.07 -0.81 -10.33
C ARG A 68 15.77 -0.93 -11.11
N ALA A 69 15.39 0.11 -11.86
CA ALA A 69 14.23 0.04 -12.75
C ALA A 69 14.40 -1.03 -13.85
N LEU A 70 15.60 -1.18 -14.40
CA LEU A 70 15.93 -2.23 -15.37
C LEU A 70 15.97 -3.64 -14.73
N ASP A 71 16.42 -3.74 -13.46
CA ASP A 71 16.39 -5.01 -12.73
C ASP A 71 14.94 -5.51 -12.54
N PHE A 72 13.99 -4.58 -12.39
CA PHE A 72 12.55 -4.86 -12.31
C PHE A 72 11.84 -4.81 -13.68
N ARG A 73 12.56 -5.10 -14.78
CA ARG A 73 11.99 -5.03 -16.15
C ARG A 73 10.73 -5.86 -16.35
N ASP A 74 10.56 -6.92 -15.59
CA ASP A 74 9.38 -7.78 -15.65
C ASP A 74 8.20 -7.26 -14.82
N CYS A 75 8.35 -6.14 -14.08
CA CYS A 75 7.27 -5.48 -13.37
C CYS A 75 6.70 -4.33 -14.19
N HIS A 76 5.38 -4.28 -14.34
CA HIS A 76 4.71 -3.21 -15.07
C HIS A 76 4.56 -1.92 -14.25
N ASN A 77 4.50 -2.05 -12.93
CA ASN A 77 4.32 -0.94 -12.01
C ASN A 77 5.59 -0.75 -11.16
N LEU A 78 6.06 0.48 -11.07
CA LEU A 78 7.21 0.84 -10.24
C LEU A 78 6.81 1.92 -9.24
N LYS A 79 7.22 1.74 -7.98
CA LYS A 79 7.11 2.73 -6.93
C LYS A 79 8.48 3.33 -6.66
N ILE A 80 8.60 4.64 -6.80
CA ILE A 80 9.86 5.37 -6.68
C ILE A 80 9.86 6.13 -5.36
N LYS A 81 10.76 5.76 -4.46
CA LYS A 81 10.96 6.52 -3.20
C LYS A 81 11.83 7.74 -3.46
N LEU A 82 11.39 8.89 -2.97
CA LEU A 82 12.06 10.17 -3.16
C LEU A 82 12.16 10.97 -1.85
N ASP A 83 13.22 11.72 -1.76
CA ASP A 83 13.37 12.84 -0.84
C ASP A 83 13.20 14.18 -1.59
N SER A 84 13.63 15.28 -0.97
CA SER A 84 13.60 16.61 -1.59
C SER A 84 14.81 16.90 -2.49
N GLU A 85 15.80 15.98 -2.55
CA GLU A 85 16.99 16.17 -3.37
C GLU A 85 16.78 15.62 -4.77
N ARG A 86 16.82 16.49 -5.78
CA ARG A 86 16.75 16.12 -7.21
C ARG A 86 15.61 15.14 -7.56
N PRO A 87 14.39 15.35 -7.05
CA PRO A 87 13.30 14.38 -7.27
C PRO A 87 12.95 14.22 -8.75
N LEU A 88 12.97 15.31 -9.52
CA LEU A 88 12.61 15.27 -10.94
C LEU A 88 13.64 14.52 -11.78
N GLU A 89 14.93 14.74 -11.56
CA GLU A 89 16.00 14.07 -12.30
C GLU A 89 15.99 12.57 -12.04
N ARG A 90 15.73 12.15 -10.80
CA ARG A 90 15.62 10.73 -10.45
C ARG A 90 14.43 10.07 -11.15
N VAL A 91 13.26 10.72 -11.18
CA VAL A 91 12.09 10.21 -11.92
C VAL A 91 12.38 10.16 -13.42
N GLN A 92 13.04 11.19 -13.98
CA GLN A 92 13.42 11.22 -15.38
C GLN A 92 14.38 10.07 -15.73
N ALA A 93 15.34 9.76 -14.86
CA ALA A 93 16.29 8.65 -15.07
C ALA A 93 15.55 7.30 -15.08
N VAL A 94 14.62 7.08 -14.16
CA VAL A 94 13.76 5.88 -14.12
C VAL A 94 12.87 5.82 -15.38
N ARG A 95 12.23 6.92 -15.78
CA ARG A 95 11.39 6.98 -16.97
C ARG A 95 12.16 6.69 -18.25
N ASN A 96 13.39 7.21 -18.37
CA ASN A 96 14.26 6.93 -19.52
C ASN A 96 14.65 5.44 -19.59
N ALA A 97 14.90 4.80 -18.44
CA ALA A 97 15.21 3.39 -18.36
C ALA A 97 13.96 2.51 -18.63
N ARG A 98 12.78 2.95 -18.21
CA ARG A 98 11.51 2.22 -18.31
C ARG A 98 10.39 3.13 -18.87
N PRO A 99 10.44 3.40 -20.20
CA PRO A 99 9.40 4.23 -20.85
C PRO A 99 8.01 3.59 -20.82
N ASP A 100 7.93 2.28 -20.63
CA ASP A 100 6.73 1.45 -20.60
C ASP A 100 6.05 1.39 -19.23
N ALA A 101 6.80 1.59 -18.14
CA ALA A 101 6.29 1.35 -16.79
C ALA A 101 5.29 2.39 -16.30
N SER A 102 4.32 1.94 -15.51
CA SER A 102 3.47 2.82 -14.70
C SER A 102 4.25 3.26 -13.45
N LEU A 103 4.35 4.56 -13.21
CA LEU A 103 5.14 5.11 -12.11
C LEU A 103 4.25 5.67 -11.01
N VAL A 104 4.52 5.30 -9.78
CA VAL A 104 3.98 5.88 -8.54
C VAL A 104 5.15 6.45 -7.75
N ILE A 105 4.98 7.62 -7.14
CA ILE A 105 5.98 8.25 -6.29
C ILE A 105 5.55 8.14 -4.84
N ASP A 106 6.51 7.83 -3.97
CA ASP A 106 6.37 7.92 -2.52
C ASP A 106 7.41 8.92 -2.00
N ALA A 107 6.93 10.09 -1.61
CA ALA A 107 7.78 11.17 -1.10
C ALA A 107 8.05 11.04 0.40
N ASN A 108 7.42 10.10 1.09
CA ASN A 108 7.59 9.81 2.53
C ASN A 108 7.71 11.08 3.39
N GLN A 109 6.80 12.03 3.17
CA GLN A 109 6.73 13.29 3.95
C GLN A 109 7.90 14.27 3.72
N ALA A 110 8.69 14.09 2.65
CA ALA A 110 9.92 14.86 2.46
C ALA A 110 9.73 16.18 1.71
N TRP A 111 8.54 16.48 1.22
CA TRP A 111 8.30 17.67 0.39
C TRP A 111 7.53 18.76 1.16
N THR A 112 7.67 20.00 0.69
CA THR A 112 6.83 21.12 1.07
C THR A 112 5.71 21.29 0.04
N ARG A 113 4.70 22.09 0.39
CA ARG A 113 3.64 22.46 -0.55
C ARG A 113 4.19 23.13 -1.81
N GLU A 114 5.15 24.05 -1.67
CA GLU A 114 5.74 24.77 -2.77
C GLU A 114 6.51 23.84 -3.70
N LEU A 115 7.28 22.91 -3.17
CA LEU A 115 8.01 21.91 -3.96
C LEU A 115 7.02 21.01 -4.72
N LEU A 116 5.97 20.55 -4.04
CA LEU A 116 4.94 19.74 -4.68
C LEU A 116 4.29 20.44 -5.86
N GLU A 117 3.90 21.72 -5.70
CA GLU A 117 3.31 22.53 -6.78
C GLU A 117 4.26 22.71 -7.97
N GLN A 118 5.55 22.88 -7.71
CA GLN A 118 6.57 22.99 -8.76
C GLN A 118 6.76 21.68 -9.52
N LEU A 119 6.68 20.54 -8.84
CA LEU A 119 6.94 19.22 -9.42
C LEU A 119 5.75 18.65 -10.20
N ILE A 120 4.50 18.93 -9.80
CA ILE A 120 3.29 18.32 -10.40
C ILE A 120 3.28 18.40 -11.92
N PRO A 121 3.51 19.55 -12.59
CA PRO A 121 3.43 19.64 -14.04
C PRO A 121 4.45 18.75 -14.76
N GLU A 122 5.68 18.71 -14.24
CA GLU A 122 6.77 17.91 -14.82
C GLU A 122 6.55 16.42 -14.59
N LEU A 123 6.11 16.03 -13.39
CA LEU A 123 5.75 14.66 -13.07
C LEU A 123 4.56 14.15 -13.90
N ALA A 124 3.59 15.01 -14.19
CA ALA A 124 2.49 14.70 -15.08
C ALA A 124 2.98 14.42 -16.50
N GLN A 125 3.91 15.23 -17.03
CA GLN A 125 4.52 15.01 -18.33
C GLN A 125 5.33 13.70 -18.36
N LEU A 126 5.94 13.31 -17.25
CA LEU A 126 6.62 12.02 -17.09
C LEU A 126 5.64 10.85 -16.91
N GLY A 127 4.34 11.10 -16.89
CA GLY A 127 3.30 10.08 -16.82
C GLY A 127 3.19 9.42 -15.45
N VAL A 128 3.58 10.12 -14.38
CA VAL A 128 3.38 9.68 -12.99
C VAL A 128 1.88 9.54 -12.69
N LYS A 129 1.48 8.47 -12.05
CA LYS A 129 0.08 8.11 -11.79
C LYS A 129 -0.43 8.54 -10.42
N MET A 130 0.45 8.72 -9.44
CA MET A 130 0.12 9.16 -8.09
C MET A 130 1.38 9.66 -7.37
N VAL A 131 1.21 10.63 -6.47
CA VAL A 131 2.21 11.02 -5.48
C VAL A 131 1.68 10.68 -4.08
N GLU A 132 2.35 9.77 -3.40
CA GLU A 132 2.01 9.33 -2.05
C GLU A 132 2.73 10.18 -1.01
N GLN A 133 1.99 10.62 0.00
CA GLN A 133 2.41 11.35 1.20
C GLN A 133 3.51 12.40 0.95
N PRO A 134 3.24 13.44 0.15
CA PRO A 134 4.24 14.46 -0.12
C PRO A 134 4.59 15.28 1.12
N LEU A 135 3.58 15.70 1.91
CA LEU A 135 3.75 16.57 3.05
C LEU A 135 3.87 15.80 4.37
N MET A 136 4.53 16.43 5.32
CA MET A 136 4.66 15.90 6.67
C MET A 136 3.28 15.68 7.30
N ARG A 137 3.11 14.58 8.02
CA ARG A 137 1.90 14.27 8.78
C ARG A 137 1.49 15.46 9.66
N GLY A 138 0.23 15.82 9.59
CA GLY A 138 -0.34 16.97 10.29
C GLY A 138 -0.34 18.28 9.48
N GLN A 139 0.31 18.30 8.32
CA GLN A 139 0.28 19.41 7.37
C GLN A 139 -0.79 19.22 6.26
N ASP A 140 -1.71 18.30 6.45
CA ASP A 140 -2.75 17.94 5.45
C ASP A 140 -3.56 19.14 4.96
N LYS A 141 -3.76 20.15 5.81
CA LYS A 141 -4.46 21.37 5.46
C LYS A 141 -3.74 22.23 4.42
N GLU A 142 -2.43 22.09 4.30
CA GLU A 142 -1.67 22.79 3.28
C GLU A 142 -2.01 22.31 1.86
N LEU A 143 -2.63 21.13 1.72
CA LEU A 143 -3.16 20.64 0.45
C LEU A 143 -4.48 21.30 0.04
N GLU A 144 -5.12 22.07 0.92
CA GLU A 144 -6.37 22.76 0.56
C GLU A 144 -6.14 23.73 -0.61
N GLY A 145 -6.97 23.58 -1.66
CA GLY A 145 -6.85 24.38 -2.88
C GLY A 145 -5.70 23.98 -3.81
N LEU A 146 -4.96 22.90 -3.54
CA LEU A 146 -4.01 22.34 -4.50
C LEU A 146 -4.72 21.96 -5.79
N LYS A 147 -4.21 22.44 -6.90
CA LYS A 147 -4.61 21.96 -8.23
C LYS A 147 -3.58 20.97 -8.71
N SER A 148 -3.96 19.71 -8.82
CA SER A 148 -3.07 18.66 -9.28
C SER A 148 -3.71 17.85 -10.41
N GLU A 149 -2.94 17.63 -11.47
CA GLU A 149 -3.29 16.69 -12.53
C GLU A 149 -2.97 15.25 -12.14
N ILE A 150 -2.15 15.09 -11.09
CA ILE A 150 -1.76 13.78 -10.53
C ILE A 150 -2.49 13.60 -9.20
N PRO A 151 -3.15 12.48 -8.96
CA PRO A 151 -3.76 12.17 -7.67
C PRO A 151 -2.73 12.21 -6.53
N ILE A 152 -3.15 12.78 -5.40
CA ILE A 152 -2.35 12.83 -4.18
C ILE A 152 -2.88 11.79 -3.20
N GLY A 153 -1.99 10.92 -2.71
CA GLY A 153 -2.29 9.85 -1.78
C GLY A 153 -1.85 10.17 -0.35
N VAL A 154 -2.65 9.73 0.62
CA VAL A 154 -2.30 9.76 2.05
C VAL A 154 -1.81 8.40 2.50
N ASP A 155 -0.72 8.36 3.27
CA ASP A 155 -0.19 7.17 3.96
C ASP A 155 -0.01 7.43 5.46
N GLU A 156 1.09 8.08 5.87
CA GLU A 156 1.36 8.36 7.28
C GLU A 156 0.34 9.30 7.92
N GLY A 157 -0.33 10.11 7.12
CA GLY A 157 -1.42 11.00 7.57
C GLY A 157 -2.71 10.28 7.95
N CYS A 158 -2.87 9.00 7.61
CA CYS A 158 -4.11 8.24 7.80
C CYS A 158 -3.84 6.82 8.30
N LEU A 159 -3.81 6.63 9.61
CA LEU A 159 -3.50 5.33 10.24
C LEU A 159 -4.74 4.56 10.71
N ASN A 160 -5.93 5.18 10.69
CA ASN A 160 -7.17 4.57 11.16
C ASN A 160 -8.39 5.33 10.63
N LEU A 161 -9.59 4.79 10.85
CA LEU A 161 -10.84 5.37 10.37
C LEU A 161 -11.11 6.79 10.91
N THR A 162 -10.74 7.07 12.16
CA THR A 162 -10.91 8.42 12.73
C THR A 162 -10.03 9.44 12.01
N GLU A 163 -8.77 9.10 11.74
CA GLU A 163 -7.87 9.97 10.99
C GLU A 163 -8.32 10.12 9.55
N TYR A 164 -8.80 9.03 8.91
CA TYR A 164 -9.41 9.09 7.59
C TYR A 164 -10.49 10.19 7.52
N GLN A 165 -11.41 10.20 8.46
CA GLN A 165 -12.50 11.20 8.51
C GLN A 165 -12.00 12.64 8.62
N LEU A 166 -10.82 12.85 9.23
CA LEU A 166 -10.23 14.18 9.39
C LEU A 166 -9.51 14.68 8.14
N VAL A 167 -8.82 13.78 7.40
CA VAL A 167 -7.88 14.18 6.35
C VAL A 167 -8.38 13.88 4.93
N SER A 168 -9.35 12.97 4.78
CA SER A 168 -9.77 12.43 3.47
C SER A 168 -10.14 13.48 2.42
N LYS A 169 -10.69 14.63 2.85
CA LYS A 169 -11.07 15.70 1.92
C LYS A 169 -9.90 16.31 1.14
N ASN A 170 -8.68 16.19 1.66
CA ASN A 170 -7.46 16.77 1.10
C ASN A 170 -6.70 15.81 0.16
N TYR A 171 -7.16 14.56 0.06
CA TYR A 171 -6.49 13.51 -0.70
C TYR A 171 -7.43 12.80 -1.66
N ASP A 172 -6.88 12.32 -2.77
CA ASP A 172 -7.60 11.57 -3.81
C ASP A 172 -7.52 10.06 -3.57
N VAL A 173 -6.41 9.61 -3.00
CA VAL A 173 -6.09 8.19 -2.77
C VAL A 173 -5.81 7.97 -1.29
N VAL A 174 -6.29 6.84 -0.76
CA VAL A 174 -6.03 6.41 0.63
C VAL A 174 -5.20 5.12 0.59
N ASN A 175 -3.98 5.17 1.13
CA ASN A 175 -3.13 4.00 1.30
C ASN A 175 -3.45 3.31 2.62
N ILE A 176 -3.95 2.07 2.52
CA ILE A 176 -4.33 1.25 3.67
C ILE A 176 -3.19 0.26 3.95
N LYS A 177 -2.57 0.37 5.13
CA LYS A 177 -1.56 -0.59 5.61
C LYS A 177 -2.06 -1.27 6.87
N LEU A 178 -2.19 -2.58 6.84
CA LEU A 178 -2.74 -3.37 7.95
C LEU A 178 -1.93 -3.18 9.24
N ASP A 179 -0.60 -3.09 9.12
CA ASP A 179 0.29 -2.84 10.26
C ASP A 179 0.04 -1.48 10.93
N LYS A 180 -0.45 -0.50 10.17
CA LYS A 180 -0.75 0.85 10.68
C LYS A 180 -2.16 0.94 11.26
N CYS A 181 -3.15 0.34 10.61
CA CYS A 181 -4.54 0.42 11.09
C CYS A 181 -4.89 -0.64 12.15
N GLY A 182 -4.14 -1.76 12.21
CA GLY A 182 -4.29 -2.78 13.23
C GLY A 182 -4.98 -4.06 12.77
N GLY A 183 -4.96 -4.36 11.47
CA GLY A 183 -5.40 -5.63 10.91
C GLY A 183 -6.39 -5.52 9.75
N LEU A 184 -6.88 -6.67 9.31
CA LEU A 184 -7.83 -6.75 8.20
C LEU A 184 -9.20 -6.14 8.56
N THR A 185 -9.68 -6.34 9.80
CA THR A 185 -10.98 -5.80 10.25
C THR A 185 -11.03 -4.27 10.11
N PRO A 186 -10.14 -3.47 10.73
CA PRO A 186 -10.15 -2.03 10.56
C PRO A 186 -9.79 -1.59 9.13
N ALA A 187 -8.99 -2.37 8.39
CA ALA A 187 -8.67 -2.07 6.99
C ALA A 187 -9.92 -2.14 6.10
N LEU A 188 -10.78 -3.13 6.28
CA LEU A 188 -12.07 -3.25 5.58
C LEU A 188 -13.02 -2.09 5.91
N GLU A 189 -13.02 -1.60 7.15
CA GLU A 189 -13.81 -0.44 7.56
C GLU A 189 -13.35 0.84 6.84
N ILE A 190 -12.03 1.07 6.78
CA ILE A 190 -11.46 2.21 6.04
C ILE A 190 -11.77 2.09 4.55
N ALA A 191 -11.57 0.91 3.96
CA ALA A 191 -11.84 0.68 2.55
C ALA A 191 -13.32 0.96 2.20
N LYS A 192 -14.25 0.49 3.04
CA LYS A 192 -15.68 0.73 2.88
C LYS A 192 -16.02 2.24 2.96
N ALA A 193 -15.49 2.95 3.95
CA ALA A 193 -15.74 4.38 4.12
C ALA A 193 -15.16 5.17 2.93
N ALA A 194 -13.92 4.91 2.55
CA ALA A 194 -13.25 5.59 1.46
C ALA A 194 -13.93 5.34 0.10
N THR A 195 -14.38 4.10 -0.15
CA THR A 195 -15.16 3.78 -1.35
C THR A 195 -16.50 4.52 -1.38
N ALA A 196 -17.20 4.62 -0.24
CA ALA A 196 -18.46 5.36 -0.14
C ALA A 196 -18.27 6.85 -0.42
N ASP A 197 -17.12 7.43 -0.07
CA ASP A 197 -16.75 8.82 -0.34
C ASP A 197 -16.16 9.02 -1.76
N GLY A 198 -16.15 7.98 -2.60
CA GLY A 198 -15.62 8.04 -3.97
C GLY A 198 -14.09 8.18 -4.04
N LYS A 199 -13.36 7.85 -2.98
CA LYS A 199 -11.89 7.86 -2.97
C LYS A 199 -11.32 6.66 -3.70
N ARG A 200 -10.18 6.85 -4.33
CA ARG A 200 -9.36 5.75 -4.86
C ARG A 200 -8.59 5.11 -3.71
N LEU A 201 -8.32 3.83 -3.82
CA LEU A 201 -7.64 3.08 -2.78
C LEU A 201 -6.28 2.57 -3.24
N MET A 202 -5.37 2.52 -2.31
CA MET A 202 -4.11 1.82 -2.38
C MET A 202 -4.02 0.87 -1.18
N VAL A 203 -3.47 -0.32 -1.39
CA VAL A 203 -2.95 -1.14 -0.31
C VAL A 203 -1.44 -1.01 -0.30
N GLY A 204 -0.87 -0.74 0.87
CA GLY A 204 0.56 -0.73 1.07
C GLY A 204 1.00 -1.75 2.11
N ASN A 205 2.31 -1.89 2.25
CA ASN A 205 2.90 -2.83 3.19
C ASN A 205 4.03 -2.19 4.02
N MET A 206 4.37 -2.85 5.11
CA MET A 206 5.67 -2.77 5.75
C MET A 206 6.43 -4.03 5.33
N THR A 207 7.70 -3.93 4.99
CA THR A 207 8.48 -5.08 4.49
C THR A 207 8.27 -6.32 5.34
N GLY A 208 7.90 -7.43 4.70
CA GLY A 208 7.58 -8.67 5.40
C GLY A 208 7.42 -9.85 4.43
N THR A 209 7.16 -11.02 4.98
CA THR A 209 6.95 -12.26 4.22
C THR A 209 5.56 -12.32 3.59
N SER A 210 5.34 -13.29 2.72
CA SER A 210 4.03 -13.58 2.14
C SER A 210 2.91 -13.76 3.17
N LEU A 211 3.23 -14.19 4.40
CA LEU A 211 2.21 -14.31 5.45
C LEU A 211 1.63 -12.96 5.85
N SER A 212 2.44 -11.89 5.87
CA SER A 212 1.93 -10.54 6.14
C SER A 212 1.25 -9.91 4.93
N MET A 213 1.60 -10.34 3.70
CA MET A 213 0.98 -9.84 2.48
C MET A 213 -0.36 -10.51 2.17
N ALA A 214 -0.60 -11.74 2.61
CA ALA A 214 -1.82 -12.49 2.33
C ALA A 214 -3.11 -11.76 2.79
N PRO A 215 -3.20 -11.24 4.03
CA PRO A 215 -4.37 -10.43 4.41
C PRO A 215 -4.41 -9.06 3.68
N ALA A 216 -3.27 -8.44 3.37
CA ALA A 216 -3.22 -7.23 2.57
C ALA A 216 -3.74 -7.44 1.14
N PHE A 217 -3.52 -8.63 0.57
CA PHE A 217 -4.07 -9.02 -0.73
C PHE A 217 -5.61 -8.92 -0.78
N VAL A 218 -6.30 -9.16 0.33
CA VAL A 218 -7.76 -9.01 0.42
C VAL A 218 -8.15 -7.54 0.21
N ILE A 219 -7.44 -6.61 0.86
CA ILE A 219 -7.67 -5.17 0.66
C ILE A 219 -7.31 -4.76 -0.77
N GLY A 220 -6.28 -5.36 -1.36
CA GLY A 220 -5.87 -5.13 -2.74
C GLY A 220 -6.99 -5.34 -3.76
N GLN A 221 -7.98 -6.20 -3.46
CA GLN A 221 -9.13 -6.43 -4.34
C GLN A 221 -10.01 -5.19 -4.54
N TYR A 222 -9.93 -4.21 -3.64
CA TYR A 222 -10.66 -2.93 -3.72
C TYR A 222 -9.79 -1.80 -4.25
N CYS A 223 -8.49 -2.05 -4.46
CA CYS A 223 -7.51 -1.00 -4.71
C CYS A 223 -7.18 -0.82 -6.19
N GLU A 224 -6.92 0.41 -6.57
CA GLU A 224 -6.34 0.75 -7.87
C GLU A 224 -4.81 0.61 -7.85
N PHE A 225 -4.19 0.95 -6.73
CA PHE A 225 -2.75 0.83 -6.51
C PHE A 225 -2.47 -0.28 -5.51
N VAL A 226 -1.53 -1.16 -5.85
CA VAL A 226 -1.20 -2.32 -5.03
C VAL A 226 0.30 -2.34 -4.76
N ASP A 227 0.66 -2.29 -3.49
CA ASP A 227 2.04 -2.35 -3.00
C ASP A 227 2.14 -3.47 -1.95
N ILE A 228 2.35 -4.68 -2.43
CA ILE A 228 2.56 -5.91 -1.64
C ILE A 228 3.85 -6.60 -2.05
N ASP A 229 4.86 -5.81 -2.40
CA ASP A 229 6.16 -6.27 -2.91
C ASP A 229 7.15 -6.70 -1.81
N GLY A 230 6.74 -6.65 -0.54
CA GLY A 230 7.59 -7.01 0.59
C GLY A 230 8.40 -8.28 0.40
N PRO A 231 7.81 -9.43 -0.02
CA PRO A 231 8.55 -10.66 -0.27
C PRO A 231 9.61 -10.57 -1.37
N LEU A 232 9.44 -9.70 -2.37
CA LEU A 232 10.43 -9.50 -3.44
C LEU A 232 11.69 -8.77 -2.96
N LEU A 233 11.64 -8.15 -1.78
CA LEU A 233 12.74 -7.42 -1.16
C LEU A 233 13.52 -8.27 -0.13
N LEU A 234 13.05 -9.49 0.16
CA LEU A 234 13.67 -10.40 1.11
C LEU A 234 14.65 -11.32 0.41
N GLU A 235 15.71 -11.72 1.11
CA GLU A 235 16.63 -12.76 0.66
C GLU A 235 15.90 -14.10 0.48
N LYS A 236 14.94 -14.38 1.35
CA LYS A 236 14.13 -15.60 1.32
C LYS A 236 12.75 -15.35 1.92
N ASP A 237 11.73 -15.76 1.21
CA ASP A 237 10.36 -15.81 1.70
C ASP A 237 10.08 -17.13 2.44
N ILE A 238 8.90 -17.23 3.04
CA ILE A 238 8.43 -18.46 3.68
C ILE A 238 8.06 -19.53 2.65
N GLU A 239 8.13 -20.78 3.04
CA GLU A 239 7.67 -21.89 2.22
C GLU A 239 6.15 -21.82 2.01
N GLY A 240 5.70 -22.05 0.77
CA GLY A 240 4.27 -21.94 0.41
C GLY A 240 3.74 -20.50 0.37
N GLY A 241 4.62 -19.50 0.28
CA GLY A 241 4.27 -18.10 0.16
C GLY A 241 3.41 -17.76 -1.06
N LEU A 242 3.14 -16.46 -1.26
CA LEU A 242 2.42 -15.96 -2.42
C LEU A 242 3.18 -16.23 -3.72
N ASN A 243 2.46 -16.48 -4.79
CA ASN A 243 3.05 -16.71 -6.10
C ASN A 243 3.13 -15.39 -6.86
N TYR A 244 4.35 -14.87 -7.01
CA TYR A 244 4.66 -13.69 -7.80
C TYR A 244 5.06 -14.12 -9.22
N LEU A 245 4.30 -13.68 -10.20
CA LEU A 245 4.47 -13.99 -11.62
C LEU A 245 5.15 -12.82 -12.36
N PRO A 246 5.65 -13.05 -13.59
CA PRO A 246 6.13 -11.97 -14.45
C PRO A 246 5.08 -10.86 -14.61
N GLY A 247 5.52 -9.62 -14.77
CA GLY A 247 4.63 -8.45 -14.83
C GLY A 247 4.30 -7.84 -13.48
N GLY A 248 4.79 -8.43 -12.37
CA GLY A 248 4.40 -8.05 -11.02
C GLY A 248 3.02 -8.59 -10.65
N GLU A 249 2.51 -9.56 -11.40
CA GLU A 249 1.25 -10.23 -11.10
C GLU A 249 1.40 -11.13 -9.87
N VAL A 250 0.40 -11.13 -9.00
CA VAL A 250 0.37 -11.92 -7.77
C VAL A 250 -0.94 -12.68 -7.71
N GLU A 251 -0.85 -13.99 -7.51
CA GLU A 251 -2.01 -14.86 -7.36
C GLU A 251 -2.63 -14.76 -5.97
N PRO A 252 -3.94 -15.02 -5.83
CA PRO A 252 -4.59 -15.08 -4.52
C PRO A 252 -3.89 -16.06 -3.56
N PRO A 253 -3.79 -15.72 -2.26
CA PRO A 253 -3.25 -16.62 -1.26
C PRO A 253 -4.01 -17.94 -1.22
N LYS A 254 -3.25 -19.04 -1.07
CA LYS A 254 -3.83 -20.36 -0.82
C LYS A 254 -4.22 -20.45 0.65
N SER A 255 -5.33 -21.13 0.96
CA SER A 255 -5.79 -21.34 2.35
C SER A 255 -4.77 -22.08 3.24
N ALA A 256 -3.81 -22.80 2.64
CA ALA A 256 -2.70 -23.40 3.37
C ALA A 256 -1.72 -22.34 3.91
N LEU A 257 -1.61 -21.18 3.25
CA LEU A 257 -0.81 -20.06 3.73
C LEU A 257 -1.59 -19.26 4.78
N TRP A 258 -2.80 -18.84 4.42
CA TRP A 258 -3.65 -17.98 5.25
C TRP A 258 -5.05 -17.85 4.64
N GLY A 259 -6.13 -17.88 5.45
CA GLY A 259 -7.52 -17.59 5.05
C GLY A 259 -8.34 -18.77 4.51
#